data_0f794399c6f9a9d99fed59a2ddc7b4dd
#
_entry.id   0f794399c6f9a9d99fed59a2ddc7b4dd
#
_cell.length_a   1.000
_cell.length_b   1.000
_cell.length_c   1.000
_cell.angle_alpha   90.00
_cell.angle_beta   90.00
_cell.angle_gamma   90.00
#
_symmetry.space_group_name_H-M   'P 1'
#
loop_
_entity.id
_entity.type
_entity.pdbx_description
1 polymer ?
#
loop_
_entity_poly.entity_id
_entity_poly.type
_entity_poly.pdbx_seq_one_letter_code
_entity_poly.pdbx_strand_id
1 'polypeptide(L)'
;KFHAYSTGWGPWAAPPAAGQILLDLRRMNRILEIDAQNMFAVVEPYVVAGQLQAEAMKVGLNNHISGAGAGTSVLANACCFQGGGPDCMYFASPQDSILSIEWVTPTGDILRTGSLGSGLGWFCAEGPGPSMQGVIRGALGGAGGWGVVTKIAIRLVHWPGPAVMPIEGTVP
;
A
#
# COMPACT_ATOMS: atom_id res chain seq x y z
N LYS A 1 15.46 -18.64 -1.73
CA LYS A 1 14.96 -17.35 -1.23
C LYS A 1 14.01 -16.74 -2.25
N PHE A 2 12.96 -16.05 -1.78
CA PHE A 2 12.01 -15.35 -2.63
C PHE A 2 12.29 -13.85 -2.58
N HIS A 3 11.97 -13.17 -3.67
CA HIS A 3 11.93 -11.73 -3.76
C HIS A 3 10.59 -11.32 -4.37
N ALA A 4 9.78 -10.56 -3.63
CA ALA A 4 8.48 -10.12 -4.11
C ALA A 4 8.64 -8.92 -5.05
N TYR A 5 7.85 -8.92 -6.13
CA TYR A 5 7.86 -7.89 -7.16
C TYR A 5 6.44 -7.40 -7.40
N SER A 6 6.24 -6.10 -7.35
CA SER A 6 4.99 -5.44 -7.75
C SER A 6 5.20 -4.57 -8.99
N THR A 7 5.19 -3.26 -8.87
CA THR A 7 5.34 -2.34 -10.03
C THR A 7 6.79 -2.13 -10.48
N GLY A 8 7.77 -2.72 -9.80
CA GLY A 8 9.16 -2.77 -10.28
C GLY A 8 9.93 -1.45 -10.19
N TRP A 9 9.56 -0.60 -9.28
CA TRP A 9 10.21 0.69 -9.12
C TRP A 9 11.49 0.59 -8.28
N GLY A 10 12.60 1.10 -8.82
CA GLY A 10 13.89 1.16 -8.14
C GLY A 10 14.78 -0.08 -8.30
N PRO A 11 16.06 0.02 -7.91
CA PRO A 11 17.06 -1.06 -8.10
C PRO A 11 16.78 -2.31 -7.27
N TRP A 12 16.04 -2.18 -6.18
CA TRP A 12 15.62 -3.30 -5.33
C TRP A 12 14.41 -4.08 -5.85
N ALA A 13 13.89 -3.71 -7.01
CA ALA A 13 12.89 -4.52 -7.70
C ALA A 13 13.46 -5.83 -8.27
N ALA A 14 14.77 -5.91 -8.45
CA ALA A 14 15.45 -7.12 -8.87
C ALA A 14 15.96 -7.95 -7.66
N PRO A 15 15.98 -9.28 -7.75
CA PRO A 15 16.61 -10.10 -6.74
C PRO A 15 18.08 -9.71 -6.53
N PRO A 16 18.56 -9.55 -5.30
CA PRO A 16 19.94 -9.08 -5.04
C PRO A 16 21.03 -10.13 -5.35
N ALA A 17 20.64 -11.36 -5.63
CA ALA A 17 21.58 -12.43 -5.95
C ALA A 17 20.99 -13.44 -6.94
N ALA A 18 21.84 -14.11 -7.70
CA ALA A 18 21.45 -15.20 -8.58
C ALA A 18 20.85 -16.38 -7.80
N GLY A 19 19.98 -17.14 -8.44
CA GLY A 19 19.33 -18.32 -7.83
C GLY A 19 18.19 -18.00 -6.87
N GLN A 20 17.74 -16.74 -6.80
CA GLN A 20 16.52 -16.37 -6.09
C GLN A 20 15.30 -16.47 -7.00
N ILE A 21 14.14 -16.71 -6.39
CA ILE A 21 12.86 -16.77 -7.10
C ILE A 21 12.23 -15.39 -7.04
N LEU A 22 11.97 -14.79 -8.20
CA LEU A 22 11.18 -13.57 -8.33
C LEU A 22 9.69 -13.95 -8.29
N LEU A 23 9.00 -13.49 -7.28
CA LEU A 23 7.55 -13.67 -7.13
C LEU A 23 6.84 -12.46 -7.73
N ASP A 24 6.29 -12.62 -8.92
CA ASP A 24 5.56 -11.56 -9.61
C ASP A 24 4.12 -11.44 -9.09
N LEU A 25 3.80 -10.31 -8.50
CA LEU A 25 2.50 -10.05 -7.87
C LEU A 25 1.49 -9.34 -8.79
N ARG A 26 1.77 -9.22 -10.11
CA ARG A 26 0.89 -8.50 -11.06
C ARG A 26 -0.57 -8.98 -11.09
N ARG A 27 -0.84 -10.22 -10.72
CA ARG A 27 -2.19 -10.76 -10.66
C ARG A 27 -2.96 -10.36 -9.40
N MET A 28 -2.29 -9.78 -8.42
CA MET A 28 -2.88 -9.26 -7.18
C MET A 28 -3.07 -7.74 -7.33
N ASN A 29 -4.09 -7.34 -8.09
CA ASN A 29 -4.31 -5.95 -8.51
C ASN A 29 -5.72 -5.43 -8.18
N ARG A 30 -6.37 -6.02 -7.19
CA ARG A 30 -7.74 -5.65 -6.81
C ARG A 30 -7.75 -4.65 -5.67
N ILE A 31 -8.62 -3.65 -5.79
CA ILE A 31 -9.11 -2.88 -4.66
C ILE A 31 -10.21 -3.74 -4.03
N LEU A 32 -9.97 -4.21 -2.81
CA LEU A 32 -10.85 -5.16 -2.13
C LEU A 32 -11.99 -4.46 -1.39
N GLU A 33 -11.73 -3.26 -0.88
CA GLU A 33 -12.68 -2.48 -0.09
C GLU A 33 -12.33 -0.99 -0.18
N ILE A 34 -13.33 -0.13 -0.23
CA ILE A 34 -13.24 1.30 0.08
C ILE A 34 -14.34 1.60 1.08
N ASP A 35 -13.95 1.83 2.33
CA ASP A 35 -14.87 2.24 3.39
C ASP A 35 -14.90 3.77 3.47
N ALA A 36 -15.97 4.35 2.93
CA ALA A 36 -16.15 5.80 2.92
C ALA A 36 -16.47 6.37 4.30
N GLN A 37 -17.05 5.59 5.21
CA GLN A 37 -17.41 6.03 6.55
C GLN A 37 -16.17 6.12 7.45
N ASN A 38 -15.29 5.11 7.40
CA ASN A 38 -14.07 5.04 8.20
C ASN A 38 -12.84 5.55 7.45
N MET A 39 -13.01 6.00 6.20
CA MET A 39 -11.99 6.61 5.35
C MET A 39 -10.74 5.75 5.18
N PHE A 40 -10.92 4.50 4.76
CA PHE A 40 -9.81 3.62 4.40
C PHE A 40 -10.09 2.80 3.14
N ALA A 41 -9.04 2.25 2.56
CA ALA A 41 -9.14 1.27 1.48
C ALA A 41 -8.26 0.05 1.78
N VAL A 42 -8.71 -1.12 1.34
CA VAL A 42 -7.94 -2.37 1.36
C VAL A 42 -7.51 -2.71 -0.05
N VAL A 43 -6.22 -2.85 -0.27
CA VAL A 43 -5.65 -3.07 -1.60
C VAL A 43 -4.65 -4.23 -1.62
N GLU A 44 -4.55 -4.86 -2.80
CA GLU A 44 -3.55 -5.86 -3.13
C GLU A 44 -2.24 -5.21 -3.64
N PRO A 45 -1.12 -5.95 -3.68
CA PRO A 45 0.21 -5.42 -3.96
C PRO A 45 0.39 -4.67 -5.29
N TYR A 46 -0.37 -5.01 -6.32
CA TYR A 46 -0.21 -4.39 -7.65
C TYR A 46 -1.19 -3.25 -7.91
N VAL A 47 -2.01 -2.86 -6.94
CA VAL A 47 -2.86 -1.68 -7.07
C VAL A 47 -1.97 -0.44 -7.08
N VAL A 48 -2.06 0.35 -8.15
CA VAL A 48 -1.31 1.61 -8.29
C VAL A 48 -2.08 2.80 -7.72
N ALA A 49 -1.35 3.83 -7.32
CA ALA A 49 -1.92 4.99 -6.64
C ALA A 49 -3.00 5.70 -7.47
N GLY A 50 -2.80 5.83 -8.78
CA GLY A 50 -3.80 6.43 -9.69
C GLY A 50 -5.07 5.59 -9.83
N GLN A 51 -4.96 4.26 -9.81
CA GLN A 51 -6.13 3.38 -9.82
C GLN A 51 -6.96 3.56 -8.55
N LEU A 52 -6.31 3.56 -7.38
CA LEU A 52 -7.00 3.78 -6.12
C LEU A 52 -7.61 5.18 -6.05
N GLN A 53 -6.87 6.21 -6.50
CA GLN A 53 -7.38 7.58 -6.52
C GLN A 53 -8.66 7.70 -7.34
N ALA A 54 -8.68 7.12 -8.55
CA ALA A 54 -9.86 7.16 -9.41
C ALA A 54 -11.11 6.55 -8.77
N GLU A 55 -10.94 5.48 -7.99
CA GLU A 55 -12.06 4.85 -7.29
C GLU A 55 -12.43 5.59 -5.99
N ALA A 56 -11.44 6.07 -5.23
CA ALA A 56 -11.66 6.82 -3.98
C ALA A 56 -12.39 8.15 -4.23
N MET A 57 -12.04 8.86 -5.30
CA MET A 57 -12.68 10.14 -5.66
C MET A 57 -14.19 10.00 -5.90
N LYS A 58 -14.66 8.87 -6.40
CA LYS A 58 -16.09 8.60 -6.62
C LYS A 58 -16.91 8.64 -5.34
N VAL A 59 -16.26 8.40 -4.20
CA VAL A 59 -16.87 8.42 -2.87
C VAL A 59 -16.38 9.60 -2.00
N GLY A 60 -15.78 10.61 -2.63
CA GLY A 60 -15.33 11.83 -1.95
C GLY A 60 -14.04 11.68 -1.13
N LEU A 61 -13.22 10.67 -1.46
CA LEU A 61 -11.96 10.39 -0.78
C LEU A 61 -10.76 10.45 -1.73
N ASN A 62 -9.57 10.52 -1.16
CA ASN A 62 -8.30 10.54 -1.91
C ASN A 62 -7.21 9.78 -1.14
N ASN A 63 -6.18 9.35 -1.85
CA ASN A 63 -5.00 8.68 -1.30
C ASN A 63 -3.71 9.44 -1.63
N HIS A 64 -2.66 9.14 -0.90
CA HIS A 64 -1.32 9.64 -1.18
C HIS A 64 -0.83 9.17 -2.56
N ILE A 65 -0.18 10.08 -3.30
CA ILE A 65 0.54 9.77 -4.53
C ILE A 65 2.01 10.12 -4.33
N SER A 66 2.87 9.12 -4.45
CA SER A 66 4.31 9.32 -4.31
C SER A 66 4.87 10.24 -5.41
N GLY A 67 5.99 10.90 -5.11
CA GLY A 67 6.72 11.71 -6.09
C GLY A 67 7.21 10.93 -7.32
N ALA A 68 7.25 9.61 -7.23
CA ALA A 68 7.52 8.70 -8.34
C ALA A 68 6.37 8.58 -9.34
N GLY A 69 5.20 9.11 -9.00
CA GLY A 69 4.03 9.15 -9.85
C GLY A 69 2.93 8.14 -9.52
N ALA A 70 1.80 8.36 -10.14
CA ALA A 70 0.57 7.60 -9.90
C ALA A 70 0.64 6.11 -10.30
N GLY A 71 1.66 5.70 -11.06
CA GLY A 71 1.90 4.30 -11.45
C GLY A 71 2.61 3.45 -10.40
N THR A 72 2.96 4.00 -9.23
CA THR A 72 3.57 3.23 -8.15
C THR A 72 2.53 2.44 -7.36
N SER A 73 2.92 1.23 -6.91
CA SER A 73 2.10 0.42 -6.02
C SER A 73 1.86 1.16 -4.70
N VAL A 74 0.60 1.26 -4.30
CA VAL A 74 0.21 1.83 -3.01
C VAL A 74 0.84 1.06 -1.85
N LEU A 75 0.72 -0.26 -1.88
CA LEU A 75 1.23 -1.15 -0.84
C LEU A 75 2.76 -1.11 -0.77
N ALA A 76 3.45 -1.28 -1.90
CA ALA A 76 4.91 -1.28 -1.92
C ALA A 76 5.48 0.08 -1.52
N ASN A 77 4.83 1.19 -1.90
CA ASN A 77 5.26 2.51 -1.46
C ASN A 77 5.11 2.69 0.05
N ALA A 78 4.00 2.26 0.63
CA ALA A 78 3.76 2.40 2.06
C ALA A 78 4.66 1.49 2.91
N CYS A 79 4.82 0.21 2.53
CA CYS A 79 5.53 -0.79 3.33
C CYS A 79 7.04 -0.85 3.07
N CYS A 80 7.47 -0.56 1.83
CA CYS A 80 8.82 -0.91 1.40
C CYS A 80 9.64 0.31 0.98
N PHE A 81 9.08 1.17 0.15
CA PHE A 81 9.83 2.26 -0.48
C PHE A 81 9.72 3.59 0.26
N GLN A 82 8.55 3.89 0.79
CA GLN A 82 8.25 5.11 1.56
C GLN A 82 8.53 6.41 0.78
N GLY A 83 8.31 6.37 -0.53
CA GLY A 83 8.50 7.52 -1.41
C GLY A 83 7.47 8.61 -1.13
N GLY A 84 7.93 9.70 -0.54
CA GLY A 84 7.11 10.90 -0.33
C GLY A 84 6.76 11.59 -1.65
N GLY A 85 5.78 12.47 -1.62
CA GLY A 85 5.36 13.33 -2.71
C GLY A 85 5.09 14.74 -2.23
N PRO A 86 4.70 15.65 -3.12
CA PRO A 86 4.35 17.03 -2.75
C PRO A 86 3.20 17.11 -1.75
N ASP A 87 2.38 16.07 -1.70
CA ASP A 87 1.23 15.91 -0.82
C ASP A 87 1.60 15.41 0.59
N CYS A 88 2.87 15.12 0.87
CA CYS A 88 3.33 14.72 2.22
C CYS A 88 3.06 15.79 3.28
N MET A 89 2.94 17.05 2.90
CA MET A 89 2.52 18.11 3.83
C MET A 89 1.09 17.89 4.35
N TYR A 90 0.27 17.16 3.63
CA TYR A 90 -1.11 16.86 3.97
C TYR A 90 -1.30 15.42 4.48
N PHE A 91 -0.66 14.46 3.81
CA PHE A 91 -0.79 13.03 4.13
C PHE A 91 0.23 12.52 5.14
N ALA A 92 1.24 13.31 5.48
CA ALA A 92 2.45 12.86 6.17
C ALA A 92 3.22 11.82 5.33
N SER A 93 3.94 10.93 5.96
CA SER A 93 4.69 9.90 5.26
C SER A 93 3.78 8.73 4.84
N PRO A 94 3.99 8.08 3.70
CA PRO A 94 3.13 6.99 3.22
C PRO A 94 2.93 5.87 4.26
N GLN A 95 3.97 5.54 5.02
CA GLN A 95 3.91 4.54 6.09
C GLN A 95 2.97 4.93 7.24
N ASP A 96 2.71 6.22 7.46
CA ASP A 96 1.80 6.69 8.50
C ASP A 96 0.34 6.49 8.12
N SER A 97 0.06 6.22 6.85
CA SER A 97 -1.27 5.86 6.37
C SER A 97 -1.62 4.38 6.56
N ILE A 98 -0.66 3.54 6.94
CA ILE A 98 -0.89 2.10 7.15
C ILE A 98 -1.80 1.90 8.36
N LEU A 99 -2.90 1.16 8.17
CA LEU A 99 -3.82 0.76 9.23
C LEU A 99 -3.64 -0.71 9.61
N SER A 100 -3.81 -1.62 8.67
CA SER A 100 -3.66 -3.05 8.91
C SER A 100 -2.98 -3.73 7.73
N ILE A 101 -2.30 -4.82 7.98
CA ILE A 101 -1.57 -5.59 6.97
C ILE A 101 -1.86 -7.07 7.12
N GLU A 102 -2.02 -7.77 6.01
CA GLU A 102 -1.89 -9.21 5.92
C GLU A 102 -0.57 -9.56 5.24
N TRP A 103 0.20 -10.40 5.89
CA TRP A 103 1.58 -10.69 5.53
C TRP A 103 1.85 -12.19 5.61
N VAL A 104 2.41 -12.76 4.57
CA VAL A 104 2.91 -14.13 4.55
C VAL A 104 4.39 -14.11 4.92
N THR A 105 4.72 -14.72 6.06
CA THR A 105 6.09 -14.79 6.56
C THR A 105 6.94 -15.76 5.73
N PRO A 106 8.28 -15.74 5.87
CA PRO A 106 9.15 -16.71 5.20
C PRO A 106 8.89 -18.18 5.56
N THR A 107 8.22 -18.44 6.69
CA THR A 107 7.80 -19.77 7.13
C THR A 107 6.47 -20.21 6.53
N GLY A 108 5.75 -19.31 5.85
CA GLY A 108 4.44 -19.57 5.26
C GLY A 108 3.25 -19.24 6.17
N ASP A 109 3.52 -18.74 7.37
CA ASP A 109 2.46 -18.33 8.29
C ASP A 109 1.84 -17.01 7.84
N ILE A 110 0.55 -16.82 8.11
CA ILE A 110 -0.15 -15.56 7.84
C ILE A 110 -0.19 -14.73 9.12
N LEU A 111 0.52 -13.60 9.09
CA LEU A 111 0.50 -12.60 10.14
C LEU A 111 -0.46 -11.47 9.76
N ARG A 112 -1.27 -11.05 10.71
CA ARG A 112 -2.20 -9.92 10.57
C ARG A 112 -1.92 -8.90 11.67
N THR A 113 -1.84 -7.62 11.30
CA THR A 113 -1.53 -6.52 12.23
C THR A 113 -2.73 -5.62 12.45
N GLY A 114 -2.63 -4.76 13.47
CA GLY A 114 -3.71 -3.82 13.82
C GLY A 114 -5.00 -4.51 14.22
N SER A 115 -6.12 -3.85 13.98
CA SER A 115 -7.46 -4.38 14.29
C SER A 115 -7.78 -5.69 13.54
N LEU A 116 -7.17 -5.89 12.36
CA LEU A 116 -7.31 -7.13 11.62
C LEU A 116 -6.76 -8.34 12.40
N GLY A 117 -5.64 -8.17 13.10
CA GLY A 117 -5.04 -9.22 13.93
C GLY A 117 -5.92 -9.62 15.12
N SER A 118 -6.79 -8.72 15.58
CA SER A 118 -7.76 -8.97 16.65
C SER A 118 -9.13 -9.42 16.13
N GLY A 119 -9.28 -9.63 14.82
CA GLY A 119 -10.56 -10.04 14.22
C GLY A 119 -11.60 -8.92 14.08
N LEU A 120 -11.21 -7.66 14.26
CA LEU A 120 -12.11 -6.49 14.24
C LEU A 120 -12.13 -5.74 12.89
N GLY A 121 -11.56 -6.33 11.82
CA GLY A 121 -11.51 -5.69 10.50
C GLY A 121 -10.28 -4.81 10.29
N TRP A 122 -10.29 -3.97 9.26
CA TRP A 122 -9.11 -3.33 8.69
C TRP A 122 -8.83 -1.89 9.18
N PHE A 123 -9.68 -1.32 9.97
CA PHE A 123 -9.82 0.14 10.14
C PHE A 123 -8.82 0.80 11.10
N CYS A 124 -8.06 0.05 11.88
CA CYS A 124 -7.18 0.62 12.89
C CYS A 124 -5.78 -0.01 12.88
N ALA A 125 -4.76 0.84 12.96
CA ALA A 125 -3.36 0.41 13.02
C ALA A 125 -2.99 -0.18 14.39
N GLU A 126 -3.57 0.37 15.44
CA GLU A 126 -3.27 0.01 16.83
C GLU A 126 -4.36 -0.92 17.35
N GLY A 127 -3.97 -2.14 17.64
CA GLY A 127 -4.82 -3.11 18.35
C GLY A 127 -4.43 -3.18 19.82
N PRO A 128 -5.15 -3.97 20.63
CA PRO A 128 -4.70 -4.28 21.98
C PRO A 128 -3.39 -5.07 21.92
N GLY A 129 -2.39 -4.64 22.70
CA GLY A 129 -1.07 -5.25 22.79
C GLY A 129 0.02 -4.50 22.04
N PRO A 130 1.23 -5.06 21.96
CA PRO A 130 2.37 -4.43 21.29
C PRO A 130 2.09 -4.19 19.81
N SER A 131 2.36 -2.97 19.33
CA SER A 131 2.25 -2.64 17.92
C SER A 131 3.46 -3.17 17.15
N MET A 132 3.20 -3.91 16.06
CA MET A 132 4.23 -4.32 15.10
C MET A 132 4.43 -3.31 13.97
N GLN A 133 3.76 -2.18 14.02
CA GLN A 133 3.84 -1.15 12.97
C GLN A 133 5.27 -0.63 12.78
N GLY A 134 6.07 -0.54 13.85
CA GLY A 134 7.46 -0.11 13.77
C GLY A 134 8.35 -1.02 12.91
N VAL A 135 8.05 -2.31 12.82
CA VAL A 135 8.78 -3.26 11.96
C VAL A 135 8.50 -2.97 10.48
N ILE A 136 7.27 -2.57 10.17
CA ILE A 136 6.79 -2.35 8.81
C ILE A 136 7.02 -0.91 8.37
N ARG A 137 6.86 0.05 9.29
CA ARG A 137 7.07 1.48 9.04
C ARG A 137 8.53 1.91 9.06
N GLY A 138 9.45 1.05 9.47
CA GLY A 138 10.88 1.32 9.43
C GLY A 138 11.33 1.60 7.99
N ALA A 139 12.26 2.55 7.81
CA ALA A 139 12.78 2.90 6.51
C ALA A 139 13.31 1.65 5.78
N LEU A 140 12.75 1.36 4.60
CA LEU A 140 13.08 0.18 3.79
C LEU A 140 12.83 -1.17 4.50
N GLY A 141 12.12 -1.15 5.64
CA GLY A 141 11.95 -2.34 6.49
C GLY A 141 11.27 -3.51 5.80
N GLY A 142 10.39 -3.20 4.84
CA GLY A 142 9.70 -4.23 4.08
C GLY A 142 10.45 -4.77 2.88
N ALA A 143 11.50 -4.13 2.36
CA ALA A 143 12.15 -4.37 1.05
C ALA A 143 12.29 -5.85 0.59
N GLY A 144 11.25 -6.67 0.79
CA GLY A 144 11.15 -8.09 0.41
C GLY A 144 11.84 -9.07 1.34
N GLY A 145 12.55 -8.60 2.40
CA GLY A 145 13.33 -9.47 3.28
C GLY A 145 12.53 -10.25 4.32
N TRP A 146 11.33 -9.81 4.61
CA TRP A 146 10.51 -10.33 5.72
C TRP A 146 9.36 -11.23 5.28
N GLY A 147 9.22 -11.48 3.99
CA GLY A 147 8.11 -12.24 3.42
C GLY A 147 7.33 -11.41 2.39
N VAL A 148 6.06 -11.74 2.18
CA VAL A 148 5.22 -11.14 1.15
C VAL A 148 4.00 -10.48 1.78
N VAL A 149 3.90 -9.17 1.70
CA VAL A 149 2.68 -8.45 2.08
C VAL A 149 1.64 -8.67 0.99
N THR A 150 0.52 -9.27 1.34
CA THR A 150 -0.54 -9.67 0.39
C THR A 150 -1.70 -8.68 0.35
N LYS A 151 -1.94 -7.98 1.46
CA LYS A 151 -2.98 -6.95 1.54
C LYS A 151 -2.56 -5.86 2.53
N ILE A 152 -3.01 -4.66 2.26
CA ILE A 152 -2.82 -3.53 3.15
C ILE A 152 -4.11 -2.72 3.23
N ALA A 153 -4.45 -2.28 4.43
CA ALA A 153 -5.41 -1.20 4.63
C ALA A 153 -4.65 0.11 4.81
N ILE A 154 -5.03 1.12 4.05
CA ILE A 154 -4.47 2.46 4.16
C ILE A 154 -5.55 3.49 4.45
N ARG A 155 -5.20 4.49 5.23
CA ARG A 155 -6.04 5.65 5.49
C ARG A 155 -6.22 6.46 4.21
N LEU A 156 -7.44 6.85 3.94
CA LEU A 156 -7.81 7.84 2.94
C LEU A 156 -8.08 9.19 3.62
N VAL A 157 -8.17 10.23 2.82
CA VAL A 157 -8.51 11.59 3.28
C VAL A 157 -9.65 12.14 2.46
N HIS A 158 -10.31 13.17 2.97
CA HIS A 158 -11.40 13.82 2.28
C HIS A 158 -10.94 14.46 0.97
N TRP A 159 -11.72 14.26 -0.10
CA TRP A 159 -11.54 14.88 -1.41
C TRP A 159 -12.69 15.85 -1.70
N PRO A 160 -12.45 17.17 -1.64
CA PRO A 160 -13.49 18.17 -1.89
C PRO A 160 -13.74 18.43 -3.38
N GLY A 161 -12.96 17.81 -4.26
CA GLY A 161 -13.04 18.00 -5.70
C GLY A 161 -14.11 17.12 -6.39
N PRO A 162 -14.14 17.15 -7.73
CA PRO A 162 -15.09 16.34 -8.49
C PRO A 162 -14.78 14.84 -8.38
N ALA A 163 -15.82 14.02 -8.50
CA ALA A 163 -15.69 12.55 -8.49
C ALA A 163 -14.86 12.01 -9.68
N VAL A 164 -14.83 12.73 -10.76
CA VAL A 164 -14.01 12.46 -11.95
C VAL A 164 -13.33 13.75 -12.35
N MET A 165 -12.01 13.71 -12.53
CA MET A 165 -11.27 14.87 -13.02
C MET A 165 -11.68 15.19 -14.46
N PRO A 166 -12.08 16.42 -14.77
CA PRO A 166 -12.37 16.82 -16.14
C PRO A 166 -11.01 16.97 -16.88
N ILE A 167 -10.57 15.87 -17.49
CA ILE A 167 -9.36 15.86 -18.30
C ILE A 167 -9.80 15.96 -19.75
N GLU A 168 -9.49 17.09 -20.39
CA GLU A 168 -9.59 17.26 -21.83
C GLU A 168 -8.18 17.21 -22.40
N GLY A 169 -7.95 16.32 -23.35
CA GLY A 169 -6.66 16.23 -24.04
C GLY A 169 -6.50 14.92 -24.78
N THR A 170 -5.67 14.93 -25.81
CA THR A 170 -5.18 13.72 -26.47
C THR A 170 -3.94 13.22 -25.74
N VAL A 171 -3.96 11.97 -25.35
CA VAL A 171 -2.73 11.29 -24.93
C VAL A 171 -1.91 11.05 -26.21
N PRO A 172 -0.63 11.48 -26.27
CA PRO A 172 0.22 11.23 -27.41
C PRO A 172 0.53 9.75 -27.59
#